data_79842d93d154cb0f8d3405a45d66a7d2
#
_entry.id   79842d93d154cb0f8d3405a45d66a7d2
#
_cell.length_a   1.000
_cell.length_b   1.000
_cell.length_c   1.000
_cell.angle_alpha   90.00
_cell.angle_beta   90.00
_cell.angle_gamma   90.00
#
_symmetry.space_group_name_H-M   'P 1'
#
loop_
_entity.id
_entity.type
_entity.pdbx_description
1 polymer ?
#
loop_
_entity_poly.entity_id
_entity_poly.type
_entity_poly.pdbx_seq_one_letter_code
_entity_poly.pdbx_strand_id
1 'polypeptide(L)'
;MARSKSSGAWLAEHFSDQYVKRAQKEGYRSRAIYKLQEIDQRDRLLRPGLAVLDLGAAPGGWSQYARERLGPSGRVVALDILPMGALPGVEIIQGDFTEQAVLDQLLVTLAGHPVDLVISDMAPNISGIGLSDQARAMYLAELAWDFARQHLKPGGNLLMKVFQGQ
;
A
#
# COMPACT_ATOMS: atom_id res chain seq x y z
N MET A 1 12.32 30.31 22.90
CA MET A 1 13.22 29.31 22.28
C MET A 1 12.43 28.26 21.52
N ALA A 2 12.63 28.20 20.21
CA ALA A 2 11.90 27.28 19.33
C ALA A 2 12.43 25.84 19.41
N ARG A 3 12.70 25.36 20.60
CA ARG A 3 13.37 24.07 20.80
C ARG A 3 12.49 22.85 20.49
N SER A 4 11.18 22.98 20.68
CA SER A 4 10.29 21.83 20.56
C SER A 4 9.99 21.43 19.11
N LYS A 5 9.89 22.39 18.19
CA LYS A 5 9.61 22.09 16.79
C LYS A 5 10.81 21.46 16.06
N SER A 6 12.01 21.98 16.33
CA SER A 6 13.24 21.42 15.75
C SER A 6 13.60 20.05 16.33
N SER A 7 13.33 19.83 17.62
CA SER A 7 13.59 18.53 18.26
C SER A 7 12.67 17.43 17.75
N GLY A 8 11.37 17.72 17.55
CA GLY A 8 10.41 16.76 17.02
C GLY A 8 10.71 16.39 15.58
N ALA A 9 11.04 17.38 14.74
CA ALA A 9 11.42 17.15 13.36
C ALA A 9 12.72 16.34 13.26
N TRP A 10 13.71 16.66 14.09
CA TRP A 10 14.99 15.93 14.13
C TRP A 10 14.78 14.46 14.52
N LEU A 11 13.98 14.20 15.56
CA LEU A 11 13.66 12.83 16.00
C LEU A 11 12.93 12.05 14.91
N ALA A 12 11.95 12.67 14.22
CA ALA A 12 11.24 12.04 13.14
C ALA A 12 12.17 11.67 11.97
N GLU A 13 13.08 12.57 11.59
CA GLU A 13 14.08 12.30 10.56
C GLU A 13 15.04 11.19 10.98
N HIS A 14 15.49 11.21 12.23
CA HIS A 14 16.42 10.21 12.76
C HIS A 14 15.80 8.80 12.74
N PHE A 15 14.55 8.65 13.20
CA PHE A 15 13.82 7.38 13.13
C PHE A 15 13.59 6.95 11.69
N SER A 16 13.22 7.88 10.80
CA SER A 16 13.06 7.61 9.38
C SER A 16 14.32 7.06 8.75
N ASP A 17 15.49 7.66 9.06
CA ASP A 17 16.77 7.22 8.55
C ASP A 17 17.12 5.81 9.03
N GLN A 18 16.83 5.48 10.28
CA GLN A 18 17.05 4.12 10.80
C GLN A 18 16.23 3.09 10.05
N TYR A 19 14.95 3.37 9.78
CA TYR A 19 14.10 2.46 9.03
C TYR A 19 14.50 2.37 7.57
N VAL A 20 14.95 3.46 6.96
CA VAL A 20 15.49 3.43 5.59
C VAL A 20 16.73 2.53 5.53
N LYS A 21 17.66 2.70 6.45
CA LYS A 21 18.87 1.86 6.53
C LYS A 21 18.52 0.40 6.76
N ARG A 22 17.59 0.13 7.66
CA ARG A 22 17.13 -1.23 7.94
C ARG A 22 16.51 -1.86 6.70
N ALA A 23 15.67 -1.14 5.98
CA ALA A 23 15.04 -1.64 4.75
C ALA A 23 16.10 -1.96 3.69
N GLN A 24 17.09 -1.11 3.50
CA GLN A 24 18.19 -1.35 2.58
C GLN A 24 18.98 -2.61 2.97
N LYS A 25 19.28 -2.77 4.24
CA LYS A 25 20.01 -3.93 4.75
C LYS A 25 19.22 -5.23 4.58
N GLU A 26 17.91 -5.19 4.80
CA GLU A 26 17.04 -6.35 4.69
C GLU A 26 16.57 -6.62 3.26
N GLY A 27 16.90 -5.75 2.30
CA GLY A 27 16.56 -5.92 0.89
C GLY A 27 15.16 -5.45 0.50
N TYR A 28 14.51 -4.62 1.32
CA TYR A 28 13.22 -4.06 1.01
C TYR A 28 13.32 -2.73 0.26
N ARG A 29 12.38 -2.50 -0.64
CA ARG A 29 12.33 -1.30 -1.48
C ARG A 29 11.89 -0.04 -0.73
N SER A 30 11.27 -0.18 0.44
CA SER A 30 10.73 0.93 1.19
C SER A 30 10.69 0.63 2.67
N ARG A 31 10.91 1.64 3.49
CA ARG A 31 10.71 1.57 4.94
C ARG A 31 9.25 1.36 5.34
N ALA A 32 8.31 1.62 4.43
CA ALA A 32 6.89 1.44 4.67
C ALA A 32 6.52 -0.01 5.03
N ILE A 33 7.37 -0.97 4.67
CA ILE A 33 7.17 -2.38 5.03
C ILE A 33 7.00 -2.59 6.54
N TYR A 34 7.72 -1.83 7.38
CA TYR A 34 7.70 -2.11 8.82
C TYR A 34 6.37 -1.81 9.47
N LYS A 35 5.61 -0.85 8.94
CA LYS A 35 4.24 -0.62 9.40
C LYS A 35 3.33 -1.79 9.03
N LEU A 36 3.45 -2.29 7.82
CA LEU A 36 2.69 -3.48 7.40
C LEU A 36 3.07 -4.70 8.22
N GLN A 37 4.37 -4.91 8.44
CA GLN A 37 4.86 -6.03 9.25
C GLN A 37 4.30 -5.97 10.67
N GLU A 38 4.31 -4.80 11.30
CA GLU A 38 3.77 -4.60 12.64
C GLU A 38 2.28 -4.98 12.71
N ILE A 39 1.49 -4.49 11.74
CA ILE A 39 0.06 -4.77 11.70
C ILE A 39 -0.19 -6.25 11.41
N ASP A 40 0.55 -6.83 10.47
CA ASP A 40 0.43 -8.25 10.12
C ASP A 40 0.75 -9.16 11.30
N GLN A 41 1.81 -8.87 12.05
CA GLN A 41 2.20 -9.64 13.23
C GLN A 41 1.12 -9.58 14.31
N ARG A 42 0.46 -8.45 14.46
CA ARG A 42 -0.62 -8.28 15.43
C ARG A 42 -1.92 -8.95 14.98
N ASP A 43 -2.33 -8.72 13.74
CA ASP A 43 -3.67 -9.07 13.24
C ASP A 43 -3.67 -10.28 12.30
N ARG A 44 -2.52 -10.79 11.94
CA ARG A 44 -2.35 -11.96 11.04
C ARG A 44 -3.13 -11.81 9.74
N LEU A 45 -2.87 -10.70 9.05
CA LEU A 45 -3.55 -10.38 7.79
C LEU A 45 -3.07 -11.23 6.62
N LEU A 46 -1.76 -11.51 6.56
CA LEU A 46 -1.12 -12.21 5.46
C LEU A 46 -0.89 -13.68 5.85
N ARG A 47 -1.67 -14.54 5.23
CA ARG A 47 -1.61 -15.99 5.46
C ARG A 47 -1.32 -16.72 4.16
N PRO A 48 -0.70 -17.91 4.22
CA PRO A 48 -0.44 -18.69 3.00
C PRO A 48 -1.69 -18.90 2.15
N GLY A 49 -1.53 -18.74 0.84
CA GLY A 49 -2.59 -19.01 -0.13
C GLY A 49 -3.55 -17.87 -0.42
N LEU A 50 -3.45 -16.75 0.28
CA LEU A 50 -4.37 -15.61 0.06
C LEU A 50 -4.08 -14.89 -1.26
N ALA A 51 -5.13 -14.29 -1.83
CA ALA A 51 -5.04 -13.34 -2.93
C ALA A 51 -5.08 -11.91 -2.36
N VAL A 52 -4.05 -11.13 -2.66
CA VAL A 52 -3.86 -9.78 -2.12
C VAL A 52 -3.77 -8.79 -3.27
N LEU A 53 -4.47 -7.66 -3.12
CA LEU A 53 -4.36 -6.51 -4.00
C LEU A 53 -3.68 -5.37 -3.24
N ASP A 54 -2.59 -4.83 -3.81
CA ASP A 54 -1.82 -3.72 -3.26
C ASP A 54 -2.06 -2.48 -4.12
N LEU A 55 -2.82 -1.53 -3.59
CA LEU A 55 -3.15 -0.27 -4.25
C LEU A 55 -2.20 0.83 -3.79
N GLY A 56 -1.57 1.52 -4.75
CA GLY A 56 -0.51 2.47 -4.44
C GLY A 56 0.80 1.77 -4.08
N ALA A 57 1.15 0.75 -4.83
CA ALA A 57 2.17 -0.22 -4.46
C ALA A 57 3.62 0.27 -4.59
N ALA A 58 3.90 1.23 -5.49
CA ALA A 58 5.27 1.67 -5.72
C ALA A 58 5.90 2.28 -4.45
N PRO A 59 7.16 2.03 -4.17
CA PRO A 59 8.16 1.30 -4.95
C PRO A 59 8.08 -0.23 -4.85
N GLY A 60 7.21 -0.80 -4.00
CA GLY A 60 6.97 -2.22 -3.95
C GLY A 60 7.26 -2.92 -2.62
N GLY A 61 7.54 -2.18 -1.55
CA GLY A 61 7.85 -2.78 -0.25
C GLY A 61 6.74 -3.63 0.32
N TRP A 62 5.50 -3.15 0.27
CA TRP A 62 4.35 -3.92 0.76
C TRP A 62 4.11 -5.17 -0.08
N SER A 63 4.23 -5.06 -1.41
CA SER A 63 4.10 -6.21 -2.30
C SER A 63 5.19 -7.25 -2.07
N GLN A 64 6.43 -6.82 -1.81
CA GLN A 64 7.53 -7.73 -1.44
C GLN A 64 7.19 -8.53 -0.18
N TYR A 65 6.79 -7.84 0.86
CA TYR A 65 6.45 -8.49 2.14
C TYR A 65 5.27 -9.43 1.99
N ALA A 66 4.21 -8.98 1.28
CA ALA A 66 3.04 -9.82 1.03
C ALA A 66 3.44 -11.09 0.28
N ARG A 67 4.26 -10.96 -0.78
CA ARG A 67 4.70 -12.12 -1.57
C ARG A 67 5.42 -13.16 -0.72
N GLU A 68 6.29 -12.71 0.18
CA GLU A 68 7.02 -13.61 1.08
C GLU A 68 6.10 -14.38 2.01
N ARG A 69 5.04 -13.72 2.51
CA ARG A 69 4.14 -14.31 3.50
C ARG A 69 3.11 -15.26 2.93
N LEU A 70 2.77 -15.12 1.64
CA LEU A 70 1.68 -15.87 1.03
C LEU A 70 2.07 -17.24 0.52
N GLY A 71 3.36 -17.51 0.39
CA GLY A 71 3.83 -18.77 -0.16
C GLY A 71 3.48 -18.96 -1.65
N PRO A 72 3.85 -20.09 -2.25
CA PRO A 72 3.71 -20.27 -3.71
C PRO A 72 2.26 -20.33 -4.20
N SER A 73 1.30 -20.68 -3.36
CA SER A 73 -0.12 -20.72 -3.73
C SER A 73 -0.81 -19.36 -3.62
N GLY A 74 -0.16 -18.38 -3.01
CA GLY A 74 -0.71 -17.05 -2.88
C GLY A 74 -0.55 -16.20 -4.13
N ARG A 75 -1.29 -15.10 -4.20
CA ARG A 75 -1.27 -14.21 -5.34
C ARG A 75 -1.17 -12.75 -4.87
N VAL A 76 -0.31 -11.97 -5.51
CA VAL A 76 -0.22 -10.53 -5.30
C VAL A 76 -0.42 -9.81 -6.62
N VAL A 77 -1.37 -8.89 -6.65
CA VAL A 77 -1.56 -7.95 -7.76
C VAL A 77 -1.28 -6.55 -7.21
N ALA A 78 -0.36 -5.85 -7.85
CA ALA A 78 0.07 -4.51 -7.43
C ALA A 78 -0.33 -3.48 -8.49
N LEU A 79 -0.83 -2.34 -8.05
CA LEU A 79 -1.24 -1.25 -8.93
C LEU A 79 -0.71 0.08 -8.41
N ASP A 80 -0.11 0.87 -9.29
CA ASP A 80 0.31 2.24 -8.99
C ASP A 80 0.33 3.07 -10.26
N ILE A 81 0.12 4.38 -10.11
CA ILE A 81 0.30 5.34 -11.19
C ILE A 81 1.79 5.47 -11.58
N LEU A 82 2.68 5.28 -10.62
CA LEU A 82 4.12 5.33 -10.83
C LEU A 82 4.65 4.00 -11.36
N PRO A 83 5.72 4.03 -12.17
CA PRO A 83 6.36 2.78 -12.58
C PRO A 83 6.97 2.07 -11.38
N MET A 84 6.95 0.75 -11.43
CA MET A 84 7.49 -0.10 -10.39
C MET A 84 8.32 -1.20 -11.04
N GLY A 85 9.55 -1.38 -10.58
CA GLY A 85 10.40 -2.45 -11.09
C GLY A 85 9.78 -3.83 -10.82
N ALA A 86 10.02 -4.76 -11.72
CA ALA A 86 9.49 -6.12 -11.60
C ALA A 86 9.83 -6.77 -10.26
N LEU A 87 8.86 -7.48 -9.71
CA LEU A 87 9.01 -8.29 -8.51
C LEU A 87 8.61 -9.73 -8.85
N PRO A 88 9.48 -10.71 -8.56
CA PRO A 88 9.12 -12.11 -8.81
C PRO A 88 7.83 -12.50 -8.12
N GLY A 89 6.91 -13.09 -8.88
CA GLY A 89 5.62 -13.56 -8.36
C GLY A 89 4.58 -12.49 -8.08
N VAL A 90 4.82 -11.25 -8.47
CA VAL A 90 3.87 -10.13 -8.33
C VAL A 90 3.42 -9.68 -9.71
N GLU A 91 2.11 -9.63 -9.93
CA GLU A 91 1.52 -9.07 -11.15
C GLU A 91 1.40 -7.56 -10.98
N ILE A 92 2.00 -6.78 -11.89
CA ILE A 92 2.08 -5.32 -11.75
C ILE A 92 1.25 -4.65 -12.83
N ILE A 93 0.37 -3.74 -12.42
CA ILE A 93 -0.40 -2.88 -13.31
C ILE A 93 0.02 -1.44 -13.05
N GLN A 94 0.48 -0.74 -14.08
CA GLN A 94 0.75 0.68 -13.98
C GLN A 94 -0.44 1.46 -14.54
N GLY A 95 -1.00 2.34 -13.72
CA GLY A 95 -2.11 3.18 -14.13
C GLY A 95 -2.72 3.94 -12.97
N ASP A 96 -3.58 4.88 -13.33
CA ASP A 96 -4.31 5.71 -12.38
C ASP A 96 -5.59 4.98 -11.95
N PHE A 97 -5.70 4.66 -10.66
CA PHE A 97 -6.85 3.95 -10.09
C PHE A 97 -8.17 4.73 -10.24
N THR A 98 -8.10 6.04 -10.48
CA THR A 98 -9.29 6.86 -10.74
C THR A 98 -9.86 6.70 -12.15
N GLU A 99 -9.11 6.08 -13.06
CA GLU A 99 -9.52 5.91 -14.46
C GLU A 99 -10.24 4.58 -14.67
N GLN A 100 -11.37 4.63 -15.38
CA GLN A 100 -12.17 3.44 -15.65
C GLN A 100 -11.40 2.37 -16.43
N ALA A 101 -10.57 2.78 -17.39
CA ALA A 101 -9.76 1.85 -18.17
C ALA A 101 -8.81 1.03 -17.30
N VAL A 102 -8.26 1.64 -16.25
CA VAL A 102 -7.37 0.96 -15.30
C VAL A 102 -8.13 -0.01 -14.43
N LEU A 103 -9.32 0.40 -13.95
CA LEU A 103 -10.21 -0.52 -13.23
C LEU A 103 -10.59 -1.72 -14.07
N ASP A 104 -10.90 -1.51 -15.34
CA ASP A 104 -11.25 -2.58 -16.26
C ASP A 104 -10.08 -3.56 -16.44
N GLN A 105 -8.86 -3.03 -16.58
CA GLN A 105 -7.65 -3.85 -16.66
C GLN A 105 -7.44 -4.66 -15.38
N LEU A 106 -7.66 -4.06 -14.22
CA LEU A 106 -7.55 -4.75 -12.94
C LEU A 106 -8.56 -5.88 -12.84
N LEU A 107 -9.82 -5.65 -13.23
CA LEU A 107 -10.86 -6.67 -13.20
C LEU A 107 -10.57 -7.82 -14.15
N VAL A 108 -10.02 -7.52 -15.33
CA VAL A 108 -9.57 -8.57 -16.28
C VAL A 108 -8.44 -9.38 -15.65
N THR A 109 -7.48 -8.73 -15.02
CA THR A 109 -6.36 -9.39 -14.35
C THR A 109 -6.83 -10.30 -13.22
N LEU A 110 -7.81 -9.87 -12.44
CA LEU A 110 -8.41 -10.68 -11.38
C LEU A 110 -9.28 -11.82 -11.93
N ALA A 111 -9.74 -11.72 -13.17
CA ALA A 111 -10.50 -12.74 -13.87
C ALA A 111 -11.73 -13.27 -13.09
N GLY A 112 -12.44 -12.38 -12.42
CA GLY A 112 -13.63 -12.73 -11.64
C GLY A 112 -13.32 -13.38 -10.29
N HIS A 113 -12.05 -13.57 -9.93
CA HIS A 113 -11.69 -14.11 -8.63
C HIS A 113 -11.70 -13.00 -7.58
N PRO A 114 -12.44 -13.15 -6.49
CA PRO A 114 -12.41 -12.17 -5.41
C PRO A 114 -11.10 -12.23 -4.66
N VAL A 115 -10.73 -11.13 -4.02
CA VAL A 115 -9.51 -11.04 -3.22
C VAL A 115 -9.80 -11.25 -1.74
N ASP A 116 -8.81 -11.75 -1.03
CA ASP A 116 -8.92 -11.98 0.42
C ASP A 116 -8.53 -10.74 1.23
N LEU A 117 -7.62 -9.93 0.70
CA LEU A 117 -7.08 -8.76 1.38
C LEU A 117 -6.79 -7.66 0.36
N VAL A 118 -7.27 -6.46 0.65
CA VAL A 118 -6.85 -5.24 -0.05
C VAL A 118 -5.99 -4.43 0.90
N ILE A 119 -4.78 -4.10 0.49
CA ILE A 119 -3.89 -3.19 1.20
C ILE A 119 -3.73 -1.93 0.35
N SER A 120 -3.75 -0.77 0.97
CA SER A 120 -3.71 0.50 0.25
C SER A 120 -2.89 1.53 0.98
N ASP A 121 -1.83 1.99 0.33
CA ASP A 121 -1.00 3.10 0.76
C ASP A 121 -0.96 4.16 -0.34
N MET A 122 -2.13 4.46 -0.92
CA MET A 122 -2.23 5.47 -1.98
C MET A 122 -2.06 6.86 -1.39
N ALA A 123 -0.99 7.54 -1.79
CA ALA A 123 -0.76 8.92 -1.46
C ALA A 123 -1.08 9.78 -2.68
N PRO A 124 -1.79 10.91 -2.52
CA PRO A 124 -1.95 11.85 -3.61
C PRO A 124 -0.61 12.53 -3.92
N ASN A 125 -0.45 13.05 -5.13
CA ASN A 125 0.66 13.93 -5.44
C ASN A 125 0.57 15.16 -4.52
N ILE A 126 1.59 15.36 -3.71
CA ILE A 126 1.61 16.45 -2.73
C ILE A 126 1.74 17.78 -3.48
N SER A 127 0.69 18.61 -3.38
CA SER A 127 0.67 19.95 -3.99
C SER A 127 1.24 21.03 -3.08
N GLY A 128 1.36 20.73 -1.79
CA GLY A 128 1.71 21.71 -0.76
C GLY A 128 0.52 22.49 -0.23
N ILE A 129 -0.69 22.23 -0.73
CA ILE A 129 -1.92 22.85 -0.28
C ILE A 129 -2.69 21.82 0.53
N GLY A 130 -2.66 21.94 1.88
CA GLY A 130 -3.16 20.91 2.79
C GLY A 130 -4.60 20.46 2.52
N LEU A 131 -5.53 21.39 2.27
CA LEU A 131 -6.93 21.05 2.01
C LEU A 131 -7.10 20.24 0.71
N SER A 132 -6.35 20.61 -0.35
CA SER A 132 -6.39 19.89 -1.61
C SER A 132 -5.82 18.48 -1.48
N ASP A 133 -4.73 18.34 -0.74
CA ASP A 133 -4.08 17.05 -0.52
C ASP A 133 -4.96 16.12 0.32
N GLN A 134 -5.64 16.66 1.35
CA GLN A 134 -6.60 15.92 2.16
C GLN A 134 -7.80 15.45 1.34
N ALA A 135 -8.35 16.33 0.49
CA ALA A 135 -9.48 15.96 -0.37
C ALA A 135 -9.11 14.84 -1.34
N ARG A 136 -7.91 14.89 -1.91
CA ARG A 136 -7.41 13.82 -2.79
C ARG A 136 -7.20 12.51 -2.04
N ALA A 137 -6.61 12.58 -0.85
CA ALA A 137 -6.41 11.40 -0.02
C ALA A 137 -7.74 10.74 0.34
N MET A 138 -8.75 11.52 0.71
CA MET A 138 -10.09 11.02 1.00
C MET A 138 -10.73 10.39 -0.23
N TYR A 139 -10.58 11.00 -1.39
CA TYR A 139 -11.13 10.47 -2.64
C TYR A 139 -10.52 9.12 -2.99
N LEU A 140 -9.20 9.00 -2.90
CA LEU A 140 -8.51 7.74 -3.15
C LEU A 140 -8.92 6.66 -2.14
N ALA A 141 -9.07 7.05 -0.87
CA ALA A 141 -9.54 6.14 0.18
C ALA A 141 -10.97 5.65 -0.09
N GLU A 142 -11.85 6.54 -0.53
CA GLU A 142 -13.23 6.17 -0.89
C GLU A 142 -13.27 5.21 -2.08
N LEU A 143 -12.42 5.44 -3.09
CA LEU A 143 -12.32 4.54 -4.23
C LEU A 143 -11.81 3.15 -3.82
N ALA A 144 -10.81 3.10 -2.96
CA ALA A 144 -10.30 1.84 -2.43
C ALA A 144 -11.35 1.10 -1.62
N TRP A 145 -12.11 1.82 -0.80
CA TRP A 145 -13.22 1.26 -0.02
C TRP A 145 -14.31 0.69 -0.93
N ASP A 146 -14.73 1.46 -1.95
CA ASP A 146 -15.75 1.01 -2.90
C ASP A 146 -15.31 -0.25 -3.64
N PHE A 147 -14.07 -0.29 -4.09
CA PHE A 147 -13.52 -1.47 -4.74
C PHE A 147 -13.49 -2.67 -3.80
N ALA A 148 -13.00 -2.48 -2.59
CA ALA A 148 -12.91 -3.55 -1.61
C ALA A 148 -14.29 -4.10 -1.26
N ARG A 149 -15.27 -3.23 -1.06
CA ARG A 149 -16.64 -3.63 -0.75
C ARG A 149 -17.24 -4.52 -1.83
N GLN A 150 -16.90 -4.29 -3.09
CA GLN A 150 -17.44 -5.06 -4.22
C GLN A 150 -16.68 -6.35 -4.50
N HIS A 151 -15.36 -6.39 -4.18
CA HIS A 151 -14.48 -7.45 -4.67
C HIS A 151 -13.79 -8.28 -3.58
N LEU A 152 -13.93 -7.90 -2.32
CA LEU A 152 -13.44 -8.75 -1.23
C LEU A 152 -14.34 -9.97 -1.05
N LYS A 153 -13.72 -11.10 -0.74
CA LYS A 153 -14.45 -12.27 -0.25
C LYS A 153 -15.16 -11.96 1.06
N PRO A 154 -16.28 -12.61 1.35
CA PRO A 154 -16.84 -12.59 2.71
C PRO A 154 -15.77 -12.99 3.73
N GLY A 155 -15.60 -12.16 4.78
CA GLY A 155 -14.54 -12.37 5.76
C GLY A 155 -13.17 -11.81 5.37
N GLY A 156 -13.04 -11.24 4.16
CA GLY A 156 -11.84 -10.55 3.75
C GLY A 156 -11.61 -9.22 4.47
N ASN A 157 -10.40 -8.71 4.37
CA ASN A 157 -9.98 -7.52 5.11
C ASN A 157 -9.49 -6.41 4.18
N LEU A 158 -9.66 -5.17 4.63
CA LEU A 158 -9.09 -3.98 4.00
C LEU A 158 -8.18 -3.29 5.01
N LEU A 159 -6.91 -3.11 4.62
CA LEU A 159 -5.97 -2.28 5.36
C LEU A 159 -5.65 -1.04 4.54
N MET A 160 -5.94 0.12 5.08
CA MET A 160 -5.79 1.37 4.35
C MET A 160 -5.09 2.40 5.22
N LYS A 161 -4.03 3.00 4.65
CA LYS A 161 -3.39 4.14 5.27
C LYS A 161 -4.21 5.39 4.97
N VAL A 162 -4.52 6.16 5.99
CA VAL A 162 -5.25 7.42 5.86
C VAL A 162 -4.43 8.55 6.45
N PHE A 163 -4.58 9.74 5.88
CA PHE A 163 -3.98 10.93 6.46
C PHE A 163 -4.83 11.42 7.61
N GLN A 164 -4.16 11.71 8.75
CA GLN A 164 -4.80 12.47 9.81
C GLN A 164 -4.66 13.94 9.47
N GLY A 165 -5.77 14.57 9.09
CA GLY A 165 -5.83 16.01 8.91
C GLY A 165 -5.79 16.73 10.26
N GLN A 166 -5.05 17.83 10.32
CA GLN A 166 -5.12 18.78 11.43
C GLN A 166 -5.99 19.96 11.03
#